data_ce7121cdc099713ed7b9d7076769601a
#
_entry.id   ce7121cdc099713ed7b9d7076769601a
#
_cell.length_a   1.000
_cell.length_b   1.000
_cell.length_c   1.000
_cell.angle_alpha   90.00
_cell.angle_beta   90.00
_cell.angle_gamma   90.00
#
_symmetry.space_group_name_H-M   'P 1'
#
loop_
_entity.id
_entity.type
_entity.pdbx_description
1 polymer ?
#
loop_
_entity_poly.entity_id
_entity_poly.type
_entity_poly.pdbx_seq_one_letter_code
_entity_poly.pdbx_strand_id
1 'polypeptide(L)' 'PRPVVIGDHVWIGLQSLLLRGSKIGDGAVIAANSLVGGKIKAGTMASGNPARSYSEIRWRG' A
#
# COMPACT_ATOMS: atom_id res chain seq x y z
N PRO A 1 8.24 -16.90 -8.65
CA PRO A 1 8.17 -15.72 -7.78
C PRO A 1 7.18 -14.70 -8.31
N ARG A 2 6.49 -14.04 -7.38
CA ARG A 2 5.54 -13.01 -7.75
C ARG A 2 6.14 -11.65 -7.43
N PRO A 3 6.20 -10.76 -8.41
CA PRO A 3 6.74 -9.43 -8.15
C PRO A 3 5.79 -8.60 -7.27
N VAL A 4 6.36 -7.60 -6.61
CA VAL A 4 5.58 -6.56 -5.98
C VAL A 4 5.31 -5.50 -7.02
N VAL A 5 4.05 -5.12 -7.20
CA VAL A 5 3.68 -4.10 -8.18
C VAL A 5 3.20 -2.87 -7.43
N ILE A 6 3.86 -1.74 -7.67
CA ILE A 6 3.53 -0.47 -7.01
C ILE A 6 3.14 0.52 -8.08
N GLY A 7 1.96 1.11 -7.93
CA GLY A 7 1.46 2.10 -8.88
C GLY A 7 2.16 3.44 -8.76
N ASP A 8 1.60 4.45 -9.41
CA ASP A 8 2.17 5.80 -9.41
C ASP A 8 1.70 6.58 -8.20
N HIS A 9 2.54 7.49 -7.73
CA HIS A 9 2.22 8.40 -6.62
C HIS A 9 1.84 7.66 -5.34
N VAL A 10 2.52 6.55 -5.07
CA VAL A 10 2.29 5.77 -3.85
C VAL A 10 3.22 6.26 -2.76
N TRP A 11 2.69 6.39 -1.55
CA TRP A 11 3.50 6.75 -0.38
C TRP A 11 3.58 5.54 0.53
N ILE A 12 4.77 5.11 0.84
CA ILE A 12 4.98 3.96 1.73
C ILE A 12 5.77 4.42 2.94
N GLY A 13 5.19 4.25 4.11
CA GLY A 13 5.80 4.66 5.36
C GLY A 13 7.01 3.82 5.75
N LEU A 14 7.76 4.31 6.73
CA LEU A 14 8.97 3.65 7.20
C LEU A 14 8.69 2.27 7.76
N GLN A 15 9.60 1.36 7.50
CA GLN A 15 9.56 0.00 8.03
C GLN A 15 8.33 -0.80 7.63
N SER A 16 7.71 -0.43 6.52
CA SER A 16 6.65 -1.24 5.95
C SER A 16 7.26 -2.40 5.19
N LEU A 17 6.60 -3.55 5.25
CA LEU A 17 7.05 -4.73 4.55
C LEU A 17 6.03 -5.10 3.48
N LEU A 18 6.49 -5.23 2.26
CA LEU A 18 5.63 -5.63 1.13
C LEU A 18 5.98 -7.06 0.75
N LEU A 19 5.06 -7.96 0.97
CA LEU A 19 5.28 -9.36 0.63
C LEU A 19 5.13 -9.55 -0.87
N ARG A 20 5.78 -10.58 -1.40
CA ARG A 20 5.71 -10.86 -2.82
C ARG A 20 4.27 -11.08 -3.26
N GLY A 21 3.96 -10.63 -4.45
CA GLY A 21 2.62 -10.67 -4.99
C GLY A 21 1.73 -9.52 -4.56
N SER A 22 2.25 -8.61 -3.73
CA SER A 22 1.47 -7.42 -3.33
C SER A 22 1.26 -6.50 -4.52
N LYS A 23 0.09 -5.90 -4.60
CA LYS A 23 -0.22 -4.91 -5.63
C LYS A 23 -0.77 -3.67 -4.97
N ILE A 24 -0.06 -2.57 -5.15
CA ILE A 24 -0.44 -1.29 -4.55
C ILE A 24 -0.99 -0.40 -5.65
N GLY A 25 -2.23 0.01 -5.52
CA GLY A 25 -2.87 0.86 -6.53
C GLY A 25 -2.33 2.29 -6.52
N ASP A 26 -2.59 3.01 -7.60
CA ASP A 26 -2.10 4.38 -7.75
C ASP A 26 -2.62 5.29 -6.64
N GLY A 27 -1.75 6.14 -6.13
CA GLY A 27 -2.13 7.12 -5.12
C GLY A 27 -2.43 6.55 -3.75
N ALA A 28 -2.11 5.29 -3.50
CA ALA A 28 -2.33 4.69 -2.19
C ALA A 28 -1.29 5.16 -1.19
N VAL A 29 -1.65 5.15 0.07
CA VAL A 29 -0.74 5.48 1.18
C VAL A 29 -0.67 4.29 2.11
N ILE A 30 0.54 3.82 2.36
CA ILE A 30 0.79 2.72 3.29
C ILE A 30 1.40 3.31 4.56
N ALA A 31 0.73 3.15 5.68
CA ALA A 31 1.22 3.68 6.94
C ALA A 31 2.48 2.94 7.38
N ALA A 32 3.28 3.59 8.23
CA ALA A 32 4.51 2.99 8.74
C ALA A 32 4.24 1.69 9.48
N ASN A 33 5.18 0.79 9.45
CA ASN A 33 5.12 -0.51 10.14
C ASN A 33 3.97 -1.39 9.69
N SER A 34 3.56 -1.26 8.45
CA SER A 34 2.48 -2.09 7.91
C SER A 34 3.05 -3.32 7.21
N LEU A 35 2.30 -4.41 7.25
CA LEU A 35 2.65 -5.62 6.52
C LEU A 35 1.63 -5.80 5.41
N VAL A 36 2.06 -5.59 4.16
CA VAL A 36 1.17 -5.71 3.01
C VAL A 36 1.37 -7.06 2.36
N GLY A 37 0.32 -7.85 2.33
CA GLY A 37 0.38 -9.19 1.73
C GLY A 37 -0.68 -9.42 0.67
N GLY A 38 -1.16 -8.37 0.06
CA GLY A 38 -2.21 -8.51 -0.95
C GLY A 38 -2.40 -7.24 -1.74
N LYS A 39 -3.62 -7.00 -2.14
CA LYS A 39 -3.96 -5.90 -3.02
C LYS A 39 -4.43 -4.70 -2.22
N ILE A 40 -3.84 -3.55 -2.49
CA ILE A 40 -4.26 -2.28 -1.88
C ILE A 40 -4.94 -1.45 -2.96
N LYS A 41 -6.14 -1.04 -2.70
CA LYS A 41 -6.97 -0.31 -3.65
C LYS A 41 -6.37 1.07 -3.92
N ALA A 42 -6.45 1.52 -5.18
CA ALA A 42 -5.96 2.84 -5.55
C ALA A 42 -6.65 3.94 -4.74
N GLY A 43 -5.88 4.97 -4.37
CA GLY A 43 -6.42 6.11 -3.66
C GLY A 43 -6.89 5.83 -2.24
N THR A 44 -6.38 4.77 -1.61
CA THR A 44 -6.78 4.45 -0.24
C THR A 44 -5.59 4.46 0.69
N MET A 45 -5.87 4.55 1.98
CA MET A 45 -4.87 4.40 3.02
C MET A 45 -4.96 2.99 3.58
N ALA A 46 -3.82 2.35 3.72
CA ALA A 46 -3.76 1.01 4.30
C ALA A 46 -2.81 1.02 5.49
N SER A 47 -3.14 0.26 6.51
CA SER A 47 -2.27 0.14 7.67
C SER A 47 -2.54 -1.18 8.38
N GLY A 48 -1.61 -1.56 9.23
CA GLY A 48 -1.77 -2.71 10.10
C GLY A 48 -1.03 -3.94 9.64
N ASN A 49 -1.24 -5.01 10.37
CA ASN A 49 -0.64 -6.31 10.09
C ASN A 49 -1.72 -7.38 10.29
N PRO A 50 -2.30 -7.91 9.21
CA PRO A 50 -2.07 -7.53 7.82
C PRO A 50 -2.67 -6.14 7.49
N ALA A 51 -2.03 -5.45 6.57
CA ALA A 51 -2.50 -4.12 6.17
C ALA A 51 -3.81 -4.23 5.39
N ARG A 52 -4.72 -3.33 5.67
CA ARG A 52 -6.00 -3.27 5.00
C ARG A 52 -6.32 -1.86 4.56
N SER A 53 -6.95 -1.73 3.40
CA SER A 53 -7.42 -0.45 2.90
C SER A 53 -8.71 -0.09 3.64
N TYR A 54 -8.79 1.08 4.24
CA TYR A 54 -9.99 1.42 4.98
C TYR A 54 -10.49 2.85 4.81
N SER A 55 -9.80 3.67 4.05
CA SER A 55 -10.33 4.99 3.76
C SER A 55 -9.82 5.48 2.43
N GLU A 56 -10.66 6.22 1.74
CA GLU A 56 -10.24 6.88 0.52
C GLU A 56 -9.56 8.19 0.85
N ILE A 57 -8.51 8.49 0.12
CA ILE A 57 -7.80 9.74 0.29
C ILE A 57 -7.61 10.39 -1.07
N ARG A 58 -7.48 11.71 -1.07
CA ARG A 58 -7.13 12.45 -2.27
C ARG A 58 -5.91 13.27 -1.96
N TRP A 59 -4.87 13.05 -2.71
CA TRP A 59 -3.65 13.81 -2.52
C TRP A 59 -2.93 13.92 -3.86
N ARG A 60 -2.07 14.90 -3.95
CA ARG A 60 -1.26 15.10 -5.14
C ARG A 60 0.20 14.95 -4.74
N GLY A 61 0.81 13.92 -5.23
CA GLY A 61 2.18 13.58 -4.88
C GLY A 61 3.22 14.32 -5.67
#